data_5255aa1810b30990012c2a7ba16aa992
#
_entry.id   5255aa1810b30990012c2a7ba16aa992
#
_cell.length_a   1.000
_cell.length_b   1.000
_cell.length_c   1.000
_cell.angle_alpha   90.00
_cell.angle_beta   90.00
_cell.angle_gamma   90.00
#
_symmetry.space_group_name_H-M   'P 1'
#
loop_
_entity.id
_entity.type
_entity.pdbx_description
1 polymer ?
#
loop_
_entity_poly.entity_id
_entity_poly.type
_entity_poly.pdbx_seq_one_letter_code
_entity_poly.pdbx_strand_id
1 'polypeptide(L)'
;MKNVLIISGHPDLKNSVANKTILEKISELLPQAEIRKLDELYPDYQFDVKAEQSAFEKADIIVFQYPMHWYSVPGLLKLYIDKIMEHGWAYGSKGTALDGKIFIASLTTGAPEMAYSANGVMGHTVEEFSYSIKNFAALCKLDCKKIFYSCGMMYVPGVTTDEQKHALIDKANQHAENLVECIKSL
;
A
#
# COMPACT_ATOMS: atom_id res chain seq x y z
N MET A 1 8.91 -1.65 -20.84
CA MET A 1 8.66 -2.05 -19.44
C MET A 1 7.56 -1.15 -18.91
N LYS A 2 6.60 -1.66 -18.15
CA LYS A 2 5.53 -0.83 -17.56
C LYS A 2 6.10 0.13 -16.50
N ASN A 3 5.57 1.34 -16.43
CA ASN A 3 5.91 2.32 -15.41
C ASN A 3 5.19 1.96 -14.11
N VAL A 4 5.93 1.77 -13.03
CA VAL A 4 5.40 1.38 -11.72
C VAL A 4 5.51 2.55 -10.76
N LEU A 5 4.37 2.94 -10.16
CA LEU A 5 4.28 3.93 -9.11
C LEU A 5 3.88 3.23 -7.79
N ILE A 6 4.67 3.44 -6.74
CA ILE A 6 4.41 2.91 -5.41
C ILE A 6 4.18 4.07 -4.46
N ILE A 7 2.98 4.13 -3.89
CA ILE A 7 2.63 5.10 -2.85
C ILE A 7 2.80 4.42 -1.49
N SER A 8 3.76 4.88 -0.71
CA SER A 8 3.94 4.47 0.67
C SER A 8 3.04 5.29 1.59
N GLY A 9 2.00 4.66 2.10
CA GLY A 9 1.02 5.29 3.00
C GLY A 9 1.34 5.10 4.49
N HIS A 10 2.57 4.70 4.85
CA HIS A 10 2.97 4.59 6.26
C HIS A 10 3.14 5.98 6.89
N PRO A 11 2.52 6.28 8.05
CA PRO A 11 2.59 7.63 8.64
C PRO A 11 3.92 7.94 9.34
N ASP A 12 4.75 6.95 9.59
CA ASP A 12 6.09 7.07 10.24
C ASP A 12 6.99 5.93 9.76
N LEU A 13 7.36 5.98 8.49
CA LEU A 13 8.09 4.89 7.82
C LEU A 13 9.47 4.64 8.45
N LYS A 14 10.15 5.68 8.89
CA LYS A 14 11.51 5.56 9.48
C LYS A 14 11.56 4.63 10.69
N ASN A 15 10.47 4.56 11.47
CA ASN A 15 10.33 3.72 12.66
C ASN A 15 9.64 2.37 12.37
N SER A 16 9.22 2.13 11.13
CA SER A 16 8.62 0.86 10.72
C SER A 16 9.69 -0.16 10.36
N VAL A 17 9.68 -1.32 11.01
CA VAL A 17 10.53 -2.45 10.59
C VAL A 17 9.96 -3.10 9.33
N ALA A 18 8.69 -3.49 9.34
CA ALA A 18 8.08 -4.24 8.24
C ALA A 18 7.99 -3.43 6.93
N ASN A 19 7.27 -2.30 6.94
CA ASN A 19 7.02 -1.55 5.70
C ASN A 19 8.29 -0.91 5.14
N LYS A 20 9.23 -0.50 6.01
CA LYS A 20 10.54 -0.01 5.58
C LYS A 20 11.32 -1.12 4.84
N THR A 21 11.43 -2.29 5.42
CA THR A 21 12.11 -3.45 4.80
C THR A 21 11.46 -3.81 3.46
N ILE A 22 10.12 -3.84 3.38
CA ILE A 22 9.40 -4.09 2.12
C ILE A 22 9.81 -3.08 1.04
N LEU A 23 9.78 -1.79 1.34
CA LEU A 23 10.12 -0.75 0.36
C LEU A 23 11.59 -0.75 -0.04
N GLU A 24 12.51 -0.99 0.89
CA GLU A 24 13.93 -1.14 0.61
C GLU A 24 14.16 -2.32 -0.34
N LYS A 25 13.55 -3.48 -0.07
CA LYS A 25 13.65 -4.65 -0.93
C LYS A 25 13.03 -4.44 -2.31
N ILE A 26 11.90 -3.76 -2.39
CA ILE A 26 11.30 -3.38 -3.68
C ILE A 26 12.24 -2.47 -4.48
N SER A 27 12.88 -1.47 -3.83
CA SER A 27 13.85 -0.59 -4.50
C SER A 27 15.04 -1.36 -5.10
N GLU A 28 15.51 -2.41 -4.42
CA GLU A 28 16.56 -3.29 -4.93
C GLU A 28 16.11 -4.11 -6.16
N LEU A 29 14.92 -4.70 -6.09
CA LEU A 29 14.41 -5.64 -7.09
C LEU A 29 13.75 -4.97 -8.29
N LEU A 30 13.31 -3.72 -8.12
CA LEU A 30 12.59 -2.92 -9.12
C LEU A 30 13.09 -1.46 -9.12
N PRO A 31 14.39 -1.23 -9.42
CA PRO A 31 15.03 0.08 -9.27
C PRO A 31 14.44 1.18 -10.17
N GLN A 32 13.66 0.82 -11.19
CA GLN A 32 12.96 1.75 -12.07
C GLN A 32 11.58 2.19 -11.53
N ALA A 33 11.07 1.61 -10.44
CA ALA A 33 9.81 2.03 -9.86
C ALA A 33 9.94 3.40 -9.18
N GLU A 34 8.98 4.27 -9.40
CA GLU A 34 8.86 5.51 -8.64
C GLU A 34 8.22 5.20 -7.29
N ILE A 35 8.94 5.45 -6.19
CA ILE A 35 8.43 5.25 -4.83
C ILE A 35 8.20 6.63 -4.19
N ARG A 36 6.95 6.92 -3.84
CA ARG A 36 6.55 8.15 -3.17
C ARG A 36 6.21 7.85 -1.71
N LYS A 37 7.10 8.28 -0.81
CA LYS A 37 6.94 8.10 0.63
C LYS A 37 6.20 9.30 1.19
N LEU A 38 4.92 9.15 1.49
CA LEU A 38 4.06 10.27 1.84
C LEU A 38 4.45 10.98 3.13
N ASP A 39 4.98 10.25 4.11
CA ASP A 39 5.46 10.80 5.39
C ASP A 39 6.73 11.67 5.24
N GLU A 40 7.57 11.36 4.24
CA GLU A 40 8.76 12.16 3.92
C GLU A 40 8.41 13.35 3.02
N LEU A 41 7.55 13.15 2.01
CA LEU A 41 7.18 14.17 1.04
C LEU A 41 6.24 15.23 1.62
N TYR A 42 5.35 14.83 2.51
CA TYR A 42 4.26 15.67 3.03
C TYR A 42 4.13 15.58 4.57
N PRO A 43 5.18 15.96 5.32
CA PRO A 43 5.17 15.88 6.79
C PRO A 43 4.12 16.80 7.43
N ASP A 44 3.68 17.82 6.69
CA ASP A 44 2.66 18.80 7.09
C ASP A 44 1.28 18.54 6.48
N TYR A 45 1.12 17.41 5.75
CA TYR A 45 -0.11 17.03 5.04
C TYR A 45 -0.56 18.02 3.94
N GLN A 46 0.35 18.89 3.47
CA GLN A 46 0.09 19.80 2.36
C GLN A 46 0.53 19.15 1.04
N PHE A 47 -0.39 18.42 0.42
CA PHE A 47 -0.10 17.66 -0.80
C PHE A 47 -0.01 18.56 -2.04
N ASP A 48 1.02 18.36 -2.87
CA ASP A 48 1.06 18.92 -4.22
C ASP A 48 0.20 18.04 -5.15
N VAL A 49 -1.08 18.39 -5.24
CA VAL A 49 -2.08 17.63 -6.01
C VAL A 49 -1.64 17.43 -7.46
N LYS A 50 -1.08 18.45 -8.10
CA LYS A 50 -0.69 18.38 -9.52
C LYS A 50 0.53 17.46 -9.72
N ALA A 51 1.51 17.53 -8.83
CA ALA A 51 2.67 16.66 -8.90
C ALA A 51 2.26 15.19 -8.70
N GLU A 52 1.36 14.93 -7.74
CA GLU A 52 0.86 13.59 -7.50
C GLU A 52 0.03 13.07 -8.67
N GLN A 53 -0.93 13.86 -9.16
CA GLN A 53 -1.74 13.48 -10.33
C GLN A 53 -0.86 13.18 -11.54
N SER A 54 0.18 13.99 -11.80
CA SER A 54 1.13 13.73 -12.88
C SER A 54 1.89 12.41 -12.70
N ALA A 55 2.24 12.01 -11.48
CA ALA A 55 2.86 10.72 -11.21
C ALA A 55 1.89 9.56 -11.51
N PHE A 56 0.62 9.68 -11.10
CA PHE A 56 -0.41 8.70 -11.44
C PHE A 56 -0.65 8.58 -12.95
N GLU A 57 -0.68 9.69 -13.67
CA GLU A 57 -0.91 9.69 -15.14
C GLU A 57 0.20 8.95 -15.90
N LYS A 58 1.44 9.04 -15.44
CA LYS A 58 2.60 8.37 -16.06
C LYS A 58 2.67 6.87 -15.74
N ALA A 59 2.03 6.42 -14.67
CA ALA A 59 2.08 5.04 -14.24
C ALA A 59 1.15 4.15 -15.07
N ASP A 60 1.61 2.91 -15.33
CA ASP A 60 0.80 1.82 -15.85
C ASP A 60 0.29 0.93 -14.71
N ILE A 61 1.12 0.79 -13.66
CA ILE A 61 0.83 0.00 -12.45
C ILE A 61 0.96 0.93 -11.24
N ILE A 62 -0.07 0.93 -10.41
CA ILE A 62 -0.14 1.71 -9.16
C ILE A 62 -0.21 0.74 -8.00
N VAL A 63 0.69 0.89 -7.04
CA VAL A 63 0.73 0.09 -5.80
C VAL A 63 0.54 1.02 -4.61
N PHE A 64 -0.42 0.72 -3.75
CA PHE A 64 -0.47 1.34 -2.43
C PHE A 64 0.14 0.37 -1.42
N GLN A 65 1.28 0.76 -0.81
CA GLN A 65 1.96 0.00 0.24
C GLN A 65 1.70 0.66 1.60
N TYR A 66 1.02 -0.04 2.52
CA TYR A 66 0.63 0.56 3.80
C TYR A 66 0.42 -0.48 4.92
N PRO A 67 0.55 -0.10 6.20
CA PRO A 67 0.05 -0.92 7.30
C PRO A 67 -1.46 -0.75 7.46
N MET A 68 -2.17 -1.81 7.80
CA MET A 68 -3.57 -1.69 8.20
C MET A 68 -3.64 -1.01 9.58
N HIS A 69 -4.21 0.16 9.64
CA HIS A 69 -4.49 0.87 10.88
C HIS A 69 -6.00 0.92 11.12
N TRP A 70 -6.43 0.43 12.29
CA TRP A 70 -7.85 0.42 12.66
C TRP A 70 -8.73 -0.15 11.55
N TYR A 71 -8.32 -1.30 11.01
CA TYR A 71 -9.04 -2.08 9.99
C TYR A 71 -9.19 -1.37 8.64
N SER A 72 -8.41 -0.32 8.37
CA SER A 72 -8.45 0.47 7.15
C SER A 72 -7.05 0.95 6.74
N VAL A 73 -6.98 1.83 5.74
CA VAL A 73 -5.76 2.57 5.39
C VAL A 73 -5.39 3.56 6.50
N PRO A 74 -4.10 3.88 6.70
CA PRO A 74 -3.69 4.92 7.65
C PRO A 74 -4.28 6.30 7.31
N GLY A 75 -4.44 7.15 8.33
CA GLY A 75 -5.00 8.49 8.16
C GLY A 75 -4.27 9.35 7.12
N LEU A 76 -2.94 9.24 7.04
CA LEU A 76 -2.13 9.90 6.01
C LEU A 76 -2.54 9.47 4.60
N LEU A 77 -2.64 8.15 4.35
CA LEU A 77 -3.05 7.63 3.05
C LEU A 77 -4.51 7.97 2.73
N LYS A 78 -5.40 7.95 3.75
CA LYS A 78 -6.79 8.33 3.54
C LYS A 78 -6.92 9.80 3.13
N LEU A 79 -6.22 10.69 3.83
CA LEU A 79 -6.24 12.12 3.50
C LEU A 79 -5.62 12.38 2.12
N TYR A 80 -4.55 11.66 1.79
CA TYR A 80 -3.95 11.70 0.45
C TYR A 80 -4.97 11.32 -0.63
N ILE A 81 -5.66 10.20 -0.48
CA ILE A 81 -6.72 9.77 -1.41
C ILE A 81 -7.79 10.86 -1.54
N ASP A 82 -8.27 11.42 -0.43
CA ASP A 82 -9.32 12.44 -0.41
C ASP A 82 -8.91 13.75 -1.12
N LYS A 83 -7.62 14.05 -1.15
CA LYS A 83 -7.11 15.28 -1.78
C LYS A 83 -6.72 15.10 -3.24
N ILE A 84 -6.08 13.96 -3.58
CA ILE A 84 -5.56 13.75 -4.93
C ILE A 84 -6.65 13.28 -5.90
N MET A 85 -7.61 12.48 -5.41
CA MET A 85 -8.64 11.88 -6.26
C MET A 85 -9.81 12.83 -6.48
N GLU A 86 -9.58 13.85 -7.30
CA GLU A 86 -10.59 14.89 -7.58
C GLU A 86 -11.65 14.40 -8.56
N HIS A 87 -12.88 14.89 -8.36
CA HIS A 87 -13.97 14.72 -9.32
C HIS A 87 -13.63 15.37 -10.67
N GLY A 88 -13.85 14.65 -11.76
CA GLY A 88 -13.51 15.10 -13.10
C GLY A 88 -12.08 14.80 -13.54
N TRP A 89 -11.23 14.32 -12.62
CA TRP A 89 -9.92 13.78 -12.92
C TRP A 89 -9.88 12.27 -12.66
N ALA A 90 -10.05 11.81 -11.42
CA ALA A 90 -10.00 10.39 -11.04
C ALA A 90 -11.34 9.66 -11.28
N TYR A 91 -12.46 10.33 -11.11
CA TYR A 91 -13.80 9.74 -11.17
C TYR A 91 -14.84 10.74 -11.68
N GLY A 92 -16.08 10.26 -11.84
CA GLY A 92 -17.18 11.01 -12.44
C GLY A 92 -17.21 10.87 -13.97
N SER A 93 -18.15 11.54 -14.64
CA SER A 93 -18.39 11.38 -16.08
C SER A 93 -17.22 11.82 -16.97
N LYS A 94 -16.37 12.72 -16.48
CA LYS A 94 -15.18 13.24 -17.19
C LYS A 94 -13.86 12.71 -16.61
N GLY A 95 -13.88 12.07 -15.44
CA GLY A 95 -12.69 11.54 -14.77
C GLY A 95 -12.26 10.24 -15.41
N THR A 96 -11.19 10.28 -16.20
CA THR A 96 -10.67 9.15 -16.96
C THR A 96 -9.16 8.96 -16.79
N ALA A 97 -8.51 9.77 -15.95
CA ALA A 97 -7.05 9.74 -15.82
C ALA A 97 -6.48 8.39 -15.33
N LEU A 98 -7.32 7.62 -14.62
CA LEU A 98 -6.95 6.33 -14.05
C LEU A 98 -7.60 5.12 -14.77
N ASP A 99 -8.40 5.35 -15.79
CA ASP A 99 -9.16 4.29 -16.48
C ASP A 99 -8.25 3.16 -16.97
N GLY A 100 -8.50 1.94 -16.49
CA GLY A 100 -7.81 0.72 -16.90
C GLY A 100 -6.37 0.56 -16.39
N LYS A 101 -5.83 1.50 -15.61
CA LYS A 101 -4.53 1.33 -14.97
C LYS A 101 -4.61 0.21 -13.93
N ILE A 102 -3.54 -0.57 -13.86
CA ILE A 102 -3.45 -1.69 -12.93
C ILE A 102 -3.28 -1.17 -11.50
N PHE A 103 -4.06 -1.70 -10.55
CA PHE A 103 -3.97 -1.35 -9.15
C PHE A 103 -3.70 -2.59 -8.28
N ILE A 104 -2.79 -2.45 -7.33
CA ILE A 104 -2.48 -3.44 -6.30
C ILE A 104 -2.51 -2.72 -4.94
N ALA A 105 -3.34 -3.22 -4.02
CA ALA A 105 -3.20 -2.86 -2.62
C ALA A 105 -2.25 -3.86 -1.94
N SER A 106 -1.18 -3.36 -1.36
CA SER A 106 -0.17 -4.13 -0.65
C SER A 106 -0.13 -3.68 0.80
N LEU A 107 -0.45 -4.57 1.74
CA LEU A 107 -0.61 -4.16 3.12
C LEU A 107 -0.01 -5.15 4.14
N THR A 108 0.28 -4.64 5.32
CA THR A 108 0.71 -5.42 6.46
C THR A 108 -0.29 -5.29 7.61
N THR A 109 -0.46 -6.36 8.40
CA THR A 109 -1.27 -6.31 9.62
C THR A 109 -0.45 -6.69 10.84
N GLY A 110 -0.78 -6.14 12.01
CA GLY A 110 -0.09 -6.47 13.26
C GLY A 110 -0.49 -7.82 13.81
N ALA A 111 -1.77 -8.19 13.77
CA ALA A 111 -2.26 -9.46 14.27
C ALA A 111 -1.90 -10.63 13.33
N PRO A 112 -1.78 -11.87 13.85
CA PRO A 112 -1.51 -13.05 13.04
C PRO A 112 -2.71 -13.42 12.16
N GLU A 113 -2.45 -14.17 11.08
CA GLU A 113 -3.45 -14.51 10.07
C GLU A 113 -4.69 -15.21 10.64
N MET A 114 -4.51 -16.10 11.62
CA MET A 114 -5.61 -16.79 12.30
C MET A 114 -6.63 -15.85 12.98
N ALA A 115 -6.23 -14.62 13.29
CA ALA A 115 -7.13 -13.62 13.85
C ALA A 115 -8.13 -13.09 12.81
N TYR A 116 -7.77 -13.13 11.52
CA TYR A 116 -8.55 -12.58 10.41
C TYR A 116 -9.38 -13.66 9.71
N SER A 117 -10.40 -14.14 10.39
CA SER A 117 -11.37 -15.09 9.85
C SER A 117 -12.72 -14.87 10.49
N ALA A 118 -13.78 -15.47 9.92
CA ALA A 118 -15.12 -15.42 10.51
C ALA A 118 -15.19 -15.97 11.95
N ASN A 119 -14.32 -16.94 12.29
CA ASN A 119 -14.20 -17.52 13.62
C ASN A 119 -13.02 -16.96 14.43
N GLY A 120 -12.22 -16.07 13.84
CA GLY A 120 -11.12 -15.38 14.51
C GLY A 120 -11.60 -14.20 15.34
N VAL A 121 -10.71 -13.68 16.19
CA VAL A 121 -11.02 -12.57 17.09
C VAL A 121 -11.45 -11.29 16.36
N MET A 122 -11.04 -11.11 15.09
CA MET A 122 -11.44 -9.97 14.26
C MET A 122 -12.80 -10.17 13.57
N GLY A 123 -13.34 -11.39 13.52
CA GLY A 123 -14.64 -11.72 12.94
C GLY A 123 -14.74 -11.55 11.41
N HIS A 124 -13.68 -11.07 10.77
CA HIS A 124 -13.61 -10.78 9.35
C HIS A 124 -12.22 -11.10 8.78
N THR A 125 -12.15 -11.37 7.48
CA THR A 125 -10.89 -11.57 6.75
C THR A 125 -10.21 -10.24 6.41
N VAL A 126 -8.93 -10.27 6.05
CA VAL A 126 -8.21 -9.09 5.54
C VAL A 126 -8.85 -8.57 4.26
N GLU A 127 -9.34 -9.47 3.41
CA GLU A 127 -10.04 -9.13 2.17
C GLU A 127 -11.35 -8.37 2.42
N GLU A 128 -12.10 -8.73 3.48
CA GLU A 128 -13.31 -8.02 3.89
C GLU A 128 -13.00 -6.63 4.42
N PHE A 129 -11.97 -6.47 5.25
CA PHE A 129 -11.48 -5.14 5.66
C PHE A 129 -10.97 -4.29 4.49
N SER A 130 -10.61 -4.92 3.37
CA SER A 130 -10.12 -4.23 2.18
C SER A 130 -11.22 -3.78 1.21
N TYR A 131 -12.51 -3.94 1.53
CA TYR A 131 -13.59 -3.51 0.64
C TYR A 131 -13.57 -2.01 0.34
N SER A 132 -13.18 -1.17 1.28
CA SER A 132 -13.08 0.28 1.05
C SER A 132 -12.08 0.63 -0.06
N ILE A 133 -10.92 -0.02 -0.06
CA ILE A 133 -9.89 0.21 -1.08
C ILE A 133 -10.26 -0.43 -2.44
N LYS A 134 -10.99 -1.54 -2.42
CA LYS A 134 -11.54 -2.15 -3.65
C LYS A 134 -12.59 -1.24 -4.29
N ASN A 135 -13.48 -0.66 -3.47
CA ASN A 135 -14.51 0.28 -3.96
C ASN A 135 -13.90 1.59 -4.45
N PHE A 136 -12.85 2.08 -3.80
CA PHE A 136 -12.04 3.19 -4.30
C PHE A 136 -11.51 2.89 -5.70
N ALA A 137 -10.85 1.75 -5.88
CA ALA A 137 -10.32 1.34 -7.17
C ALA A 137 -11.43 1.23 -8.24
N ALA A 138 -12.56 0.64 -7.89
CA ALA A 138 -13.70 0.49 -8.79
C ALA A 138 -14.31 1.85 -9.20
N LEU A 139 -14.46 2.79 -8.26
CA LEU A 139 -14.96 4.14 -8.56
C LEU A 139 -14.05 4.91 -9.51
N CYS A 140 -12.73 4.73 -9.36
CA CYS A 140 -11.71 5.32 -10.23
C CYS A 140 -11.44 4.50 -11.51
N LYS A 141 -12.19 3.43 -11.76
CA LYS A 141 -12.07 2.51 -12.89
C LYS A 141 -10.66 1.90 -13.03
N LEU A 142 -9.96 1.78 -11.92
CA LEU A 142 -8.70 1.05 -11.82
C LEU A 142 -8.96 -0.46 -11.95
N ASP A 143 -8.09 -1.16 -12.64
CA ASP A 143 -8.10 -2.62 -12.72
C ASP A 143 -7.44 -3.22 -11.46
N CYS A 144 -8.24 -3.45 -10.42
CA CYS A 144 -7.77 -3.99 -9.14
C CYS A 144 -7.43 -5.48 -9.27
N LYS A 145 -6.16 -5.81 -9.49
CA LYS A 145 -5.71 -7.20 -9.70
C LYS A 145 -5.65 -8.01 -8.41
N LYS A 146 -5.14 -7.43 -7.34
CA LYS A 146 -4.88 -8.19 -6.12
C LYS A 146 -4.84 -7.30 -4.87
N ILE A 147 -5.30 -7.87 -3.76
CA ILE A 147 -4.96 -7.41 -2.42
C ILE A 147 -3.82 -8.30 -1.92
N PHE A 148 -2.63 -7.73 -1.81
CA PHE A 148 -1.44 -8.37 -1.29
C PHE A 148 -1.33 -8.08 0.20
N TYR A 149 -1.19 -9.10 1.06
CA TYR A 149 -1.04 -8.83 2.48
C TYR A 149 -0.13 -9.82 3.19
N SER A 150 0.45 -9.37 4.30
CA SER A 150 1.17 -10.21 5.26
C SER A 150 0.70 -9.86 6.67
N CYS A 151 0.30 -10.90 7.42
CA CYS A 151 -0.18 -10.78 8.79
C CYS A 151 0.96 -11.00 9.81
N GLY A 152 0.75 -10.59 11.07
CA GLY A 152 1.74 -10.79 12.13
C GLY A 152 3.01 -9.95 11.94
N MET A 153 2.88 -8.76 11.37
CA MET A 153 4.00 -7.87 11.02
C MET A 153 4.25 -6.79 12.07
N MET A 154 3.91 -7.07 13.33
CA MET A 154 4.07 -6.13 14.43
C MET A 154 5.50 -6.19 15.01
N TYR A 155 6.10 -5.02 15.16
CA TYR A 155 7.33 -4.82 15.93
C TYR A 155 7.05 -3.88 17.11
N VAL A 156 7.40 -4.30 18.32
CA VAL A 156 7.23 -3.48 19.52
C VAL A 156 8.60 -3.32 20.19
N PRO A 157 9.16 -2.09 20.21
CA PRO A 157 10.44 -1.82 20.87
C PRO A 157 10.44 -2.28 22.33
N GLY A 158 11.49 -2.99 22.75
CA GLY A 158 11.64 -3.50 24.11
C GLY A 158 10.81 -4.75 24.46
N VAL A 159 9.94 -5.20 23.53
CA VAL A 159 9.12 -6.42 23.68
C VAL A 159 9.50 -7.48 22.65
N THR A 160 9.60 -7.09 21.38
CA THR A 160 9.97 -7.98 20.29
C THR A 160 11.43 -8.42 20.46
N THR A 161 11.68 -9.73 20.54
CA THR A 161 13.05 -10.27 20.63
C THR A 161 13.81 -10.10 19.32
N ASP A 162 15.14 -10.22 19.35
CA ASP A 162 15.96 -10.15 18.13
C ASP A 162 15.60 -11.27 17.14
N GLU A 163 15.32 -12.47 17.63
CA GLU A 163 14.87 -13.59 16.79
C GLU A 163 13.53 -13.27 16.10
N GLN A 164 12.56 -12.76 16.84
CA GLN A 164 11.26 -12.34 16.28
C GLN A 164 11.41 -11.20 15.27
N LYS A 165 12.34 -10.27 15.53
CA LYS A 165 12.65 -9.19 14.60
C LYS A 165 13.28 -9.72 13.31
N HIS A 166 14.20 -10.67 13.37
CA HIS A 166 14.78 -11.29 12.18
C HIS A 166 13.71 -12.02 11.37
N ALA A 167 12.87 -12.82 12.00
CA ALA A 167 11.76 -13.52 11.34
C ALA A 167 10.78 -12.54 10.67
N LEU A 168 10.53 -11.38 11.29
CA LEU A 168 9.70 -10.32 10.70
C LEU A 168 10.36 -9.70 9.47
N ILE A 169 11.68 -9.45 9.50
CA ILE A 169 12.44 -8.93 8.36
C ILE A 169 12.41 -9.96 7.21
N ASP A 170 12.62 -11.24 7.47
CA ASP A 170 12.57 -12.29 6.45
C ASP A 170 11.18 -12.34 5.80
N LYS A 171 10.13 -12.26 6.60
CA LYS A 171 8.74 -12.20 6.10
C LYS A 171 8.46 -10.95 5.28
N ALA A 172 9.03 -9.80 5.66
CA ALA A 172 8.92 -8.55 4.91
C ALA A 172 9.64 -8.63 3.56
N ASN A 173 10.83 -9.23 3.52
CA ASN A 173 11.56 -9.50 2.28
C ASN A 173 10.76 -10.43 1.36
N GLN A 174 10.21 -11.52 1.88
CA GLN A 174 9.37 -12.44 1.10
C GLN A 174 8.12 -11.76 0.54
N HIS A 175 7.47 -10.88 1.33
CA HIS A 175 6.35 -10.07 0.85
C HIS A 175 6.75 -9.21 -0.35
N ALA A 176 7.90 -8.53 -0.26
CA ALA A 176 8.41 -7.68 -1.34
C ALA A 176 8.76 -8.49 -2.60
N GLU A 177 9.41 -9.64 -2.45
CA GLU A 177 9.76 -10.55 -3.54
C GLU A 177 8.51 -11.03 -4.28
N ASN A 178 7.51 -11.52 -3.56
CA ASN A 178 6.25 -11.98 -4.13
C ASN A 178 5.48 -10.84 -4.82
N LEU A 179 5.49 -9.63 -4.25
CA LEU A 179 4.85 -8.47 -4.85
C LEU A 179 5.55 -8.06 -6.15
N VAL A 180 6.88 -8.02 -6.16
CA VAL A 180 7.66 -7.69 -7.37
C VAL A 180 7.50 -8.75 -8.46
N GLU A 181 7.46 -10.03 -8.10
CA GLU A 181 7.17 -11.11 -9.04
C GLU A 181 5.78 -10.94 -9.67
N CYS A 182 4.77 -10.63 -8.86
CA CYS A 182 3.43 -10.30 -9.35
C CYS A 182 3.45 -9.11 -10.32
N ILE A 183 4.12 -8.01 -9.97
CA ILE A 183 4.25 -6.82 -10.82
C ILE A 183 4.91 -7.17 -12.17
N LYS A 184 5.98 -7.97 -12.15
CA LYS A 184 6.69 -8.39 -13.36
C LYS A 184 5.88 -9.32 -14.26
N SER A 185 4.89 -10.01 -13.71
CA SER A 185 4.01 -10.93 -14.47
C SER A 185 2.84 -10.23 -15.17
N LEU A 186 2.58 -8.96 -14.85
CA LEU A 186 1.51 -8.13 -15.42
C LEU A 186 1.99 -7.34 -16.63
#